data_31e018c41e89eb79b0e8bb4d2f984597
#
_entry.id   31e018c41e89eb79b0e8bb4d2f984597
#
_cell.length_a   1.000
_cell.length_b   1.000
_cell.length_c   1.000
_cell.angle_alpha   90.00
_cell.angle_beta   90.00
_cell.angle_gamma   90.00
#
_symmetry.space_group_name_H-M   'P 1'
#
loop_
_entity.id
_entity.type
_entity.pdbx_description
1 polymer ?
#
loop_
_entity_poly.entity_id
_entity_poly.type
_entity_poly.pdbx_seq_one_letter_code
_entity_poly.pdbx_strand_id
1 'polypeptide(L)'
;MEGLIKEGEEIMEDCEEGPMRDAGIISAAQKVEHYEIASYGTLRQFAETLGLTEAQSLLETTLNEEKAADQKLTKVAMRTVNIDATEIEA
;
A
#
# COMPACT_ATOMS: atom_id res chain seq x y z
N MET A 1 -4.52 11.07 -1.77
CA MET A 1 -4.53 10.26 -0.51
C MET A 1 -5.92 10.18 0.11
N GLU A 2 -6.60 11.29 0.28
CA GLU A 2 -7.96 11.30 0.84
C GLU A 2 -8.95 10.40 0.06
N GLY A 3 -8.90 10.44 -1.27
CA GLY A 3 -9.73 9.59 -2.11
C GLY A 3 -9.48 8.09 -1.92
N LEU A 4 -8.22 7.71 -1.66
CA LEU A 4 -7.85 6.31 -1.40
C LEU A 4 -8.35 5.84 -0.04
N ILE A 5 -8.31 6.70 0.96
CA ILE A 5 -8.84 6.39 2.30
C ILE A 5 -10.35 6.18 2.22
N LYS A 6 -11.04 7.03 1.49
CA LYS A 6 -12.49 6.91 1.29
C LYS A 6 -12.83 5.61 0.55
N GLU A 7 -12.07 5.25 -0.47
CA GLU A 7 -12.25 3.98 -1.18
C GLU A 7 -12.09 2.79 -0.22
N GLY A 8 -11.09 2.82 0.66
CA GLY A 8 -10.89 1.79 1.66
C GLY A 8 -12.06 1.67 2.64
N GLU A 9 -12.60 2.81 3.08
CA GLU A 9 -13.77 2.84 3.95
C GLU A 9 -15.00 2.24 3.25
N GLU A 10 -15.22 2.57 1.99
CA GLU A 10 -16.33 2.02 1.20
C GLU A 10 -16.19 0.50 1.04
N ILE A 11 -15.00 -0.01 0.81
CA ILE A 11 -14.74 -1.45 0.73
C ILE A 11 -15.08 -2.13 2.05
N MET A 12 -14.70 -1.54 3.19
CA MET A 12 -15.00 -2.11 4.50
C MET A 12 -16.50 -2.11 4.81
N GLU A 13 -17.23 -1.11 4.34
CA GLU A 13 -18.68 -1.02 4.52
C GLU A 13 -19.43 -2.02 3.64
N ASP A 14 -18.98 -2.21 2.39
CA ASP A 14 -19.65 -3.04 1.41
C ASP A 14 -19.37 -4.53 1.57
N CYS A 15 -18.24 -4.89 2.18
CA CYS A 15 -17.85 -6.28 2.39
C CYS A 15 -18.28 -6.77 3.76
N GLU A 16 -18.81 -7.99 3.81
CA GLU A 16 -19.09 -8.67 5.08
C GLU A 16 -17.77 -9.06 5.75
N GLU A 17 -17.82 -9.28 7.08
CA GLU A 17 -16.67 -9.75 7.83
C GLU A 17 -16.19 -11.11 7.31
N GLY A 18 -14.85 -11.30 7.31
CA GLY A 18 -14.24 -12.55 6.90
C GLY A 18 -13.12 -12.34 5.90
N PRO A 19 -12.66 -13.42 5.23
CA PRO A 19 -11.52 -13.37 4.32
C PRO A 19 -11.68 -12.38 3.15
N MET A 20 -12.87 -12.23 2.61
CA MET A 20 -13.10 -11.29 1.51
C MET A 20 -12.94 -9.84 1.96
N ARG A 21 -13.45 -9.51 3.15
CA ARG A 21 -13.26 -8.19 3.74
C ARG A 21 -11.78 -7.93 4.01
N ASP A 22 -11.08 -8.91 4.58
CA ASP A 22 -9.66 -8.79 4.90
C ASP A 22 -8.83 -8.59 3.62
N ALA A 23 -9.14 -9.32 2.55
CA ALA A 23 -8.50 -9.13 1.25
C ALA A 23 -8.76 -7.72 0.70
N GLY A 24 -9.97 -7.20 0.85
CA GLY A 24 -10.33 -5.84 0.47
C GLY A 24 -9.53 -4.78 1.24
N ILE A 25 -9.39 -4.96 2.55
CA ILE A 25 -8.62 -4.06 3.41
C ILE A 25 -7.15 -4.04 2.99
N ILE A 26 -6.55 -5.20 2.75
CA ILE A 26 -5.15 -5.29 2.30
C ILE A 26 -4.97 -4.62 0.94
N SER A 27 -5.89 -4.83 0.00
CA SER A 27 -5.86 -4.19 -1.31
C SER A 27 -5.90 -2.66 -1.19
N ALA A 28 -6.78 -2.13 -0.35
CA ALA A 28 -6.87 -0.70 -0.11
C ALA A 28 -5.60 -0.15 0.53
N ALA A 29 -5.02 -0.86 1.50
CA ALA A 29 -3.77 -0.49 2.14
C ALA A 29 -2.62 -0.44 1.13
N GLN A 30 -2.55 -1.42 0.22
CA GLN A 30 -1.53 -1.43 -0.83
C GLN A 30 -1.68 -0.26 -1.82
N LYS A 31 -2.89 0.17 -2.13
CA LYS A 31 -3.11 1.35 -2.96
C LYS A 31 -2.54 2.61 -2.31
N VAL A 32 -2.70 2.76 -1.00
CA VAL A 32 -2.09 3.85 -0.25
C VAL A 32 -0.56 3.78 -0.33
N GLU A 33 0.01 2.60 -0.10
CA GLU A 33 1.47 2.41 -0.20
C GLU A 33 1.99 2.72 -1.61
N HIS A 34 1.31 2.26 -2.66
CA HIS A 34 1.69 2.54 -4.04
C HIS A 34 1.62 4.03 -4.36
N TYR A 35 0.61 4.73 -3.86
CA TYR A 35 0.52 6.18 -4.00
C TYR A 35 1.71 6.88 -3.34
N GLU A 36 2.06 6.48 -2.13
CA GLU A 36 3.19 7.05 -1.39
C GLU A 36 4.52 6.74 -2.07
N ILE A 37 4.72 5.52 -2.57
CA ILE A 37 5.92 5.15 -3.32
C ILE A 37 6.09 6.05 -4.55
N ALA A 38 5.03 6.26 -5.32
CA ALA A 38 5.07 7.11 -6.50
C ALA A 38 5.37 8.58 -6.12
N SER A 39 4.74 9.08 -5.06
CA SER A 39 4.92 10.46 -4.61
C SER A 39 6.33 10.71 -4.09
N TYR A 40 6.84 9.84 -3.22
CA TYR A 40 8.20 9.97 -2.68
C TYR A 40 9.26 9.76 -3.75
N GLY A 41 9.03 8.85 -4.70
CA GLY A 41 9.92 8.66 -5.84
C GLY A 41 10.07 9.92 -6.68
N THR A 42 8.97 10.62 -6.94
CA THR A 42 8.97 11.89 -7.67
C THR A 42 9.70 12.98 -6.89
N LEU A 43 9.42 13.09 -5.59
CA LEU A 43 10.09 14.07 -4.72
C LEU A 43 11.59 13.80 -4.61
N ARG A 44 11.98 12.54 -4.51
CA ARG A 44 13.38 12.14 -4.51
C ARG A 44 14.08 12.58 -5.78
N GLN A 45 13.43 12.41 -6.93
CA GLN A 45 13.99 12.83 -8.23
C GLN A 45 14.16 14.36 -8.28
N PHE A 46 13.20 15.11 -7.78
CA PHE A 46 13.33 16.56 -7.69
C PHE A 46 14.48 16.98 -6.76
N ALA A 47 14.60 16.33 -5.61
CA ALA A 47 15.70 16.60 -4.68
C ALA A 47 17.06 16.33 -5.32
N GLU A 48 17.19 15.25 -6.08
CA GLU A 48 18.40 14.91 -6.81
C GLU A 48 18.72 16.00 -7.86
N THR A 49 17.74 16.39 -8.65
CA THR A 49 17.89 17.42 -9.69
C THR A 49 18.32 18.76 -9.11
N LEU A 50 17.79 19.12 -7.93
CA LEU A 50 18.11 20.39 -7.25
C LEU A 50 19.37 20.32 -6.38
N GLY A 51 19.99 19.15 -6.27
CA GLY A 51 21.19 18.97 -5.46
C GLY A 51 20.96 18.97 -3.96
N LEU A 52 19.72 18.67 -3.52
CA LEU A 52 19.35 18.63 -2.10
C LEU A 52 19.67 17.24 -1.52
N THR A 53 20.93 17.00 -1.24
CA THR A 53 21.45 15.68 -0.85
C THR A 53 20.79 15.12 0.40
N GLU A 54 20.59 15.93 1.44
CA GLU A 54 19.96 15.47 2.68
C GLU A 54 18.50 15.10 2.46
N ALA A 55 17.76 15.92 1.72
CA ALA A 55 16.37 15.64 1.38
C ALA A 55 16.24 14.36 0.53
N GLN A 56 17.14 14.20 -0.44
CA GLN A 56 17.19 12.99 -1.27
C GLN A 56 17.40 11.75 -0.42
N SER A 57 18.32 11.78 0.54
CA SER A 57 18.62 10.65 1.42
C SER A 57 17.43 10.30 2.31
N LEU A 58 16.76 11.29 2.90
CA LEU A 58 15.57 11.09 3.74
C LEU A 58 14.42 10.50 2.93
N LEU A 59 14.19 11.02 1.73
CA LEU A 59 13.12 10.53 0.85
C LEU A 59 13.41 9.10 0.39
N GLU A 60 14.66 8.76 0.14
CA GLU A 60 15.06 7.41 -0.24
C GLU A 60 14.82 6.41 0.90
N THR A 61 15.14 6.78 2.14
CA THR A 61 14.86 5.96 3.32
C THR A 61 13.37 5.70 3.46
N THR A 62 12.55 6.74 3.36
CA THR A 62 11.10 6.63 3.44
C THR A 62 10.55 5.74 2.31
N LEU A 63 11.05 5.94 1.09
CA LEU A 63 10.64 5.14 -0.07
C LEU A 63 10.94 3.65 0.15
N ASN A 64 12.10 3.32 0.70
CA ASN A 64 12.47 1.94 0.99
C ASN A 64 11.56 1.32 2.07
N GLU A 65 11.17 2.11 3.08
CA GLU A 65 10.23 1.67 4.11
C GLU A 65 8.85 1.37 3.51
N GLU A 66 8.35 2.23 2.62
CA GLU A 66 7.07 2.03 1.94
C GLU A 66 7.08 0.80 1.04
N LYS A 67 8.18 0.57 0.32
CA LYS A 67 8.33 -0.64 -0.51
C LYS A 67 8.36 -1.91 0.35
N ALA A 68 9.02 -1.88 1.50
CA ALA A 68 9.04 -3.01 2.41
C ALA A 68 7.65 -3.30 2.99
N ALA A 69 6.88 -2.27 3.34
CA ALA A 69 5.51 -2.41 3.81
C ALA A 69 4.61 -3.03 2.72
N ASP A 70 4.74 -2.58 1.47
CA ASP A 70 3.98 -3.12 0.35
C ASP A 70 4.28 -4.62 0.14
N GLN A 71 5.55 -5.02 0.21
CA GLN A 71 5.95 -6.41 0.10
C GLN A 71 5.36 -7.27 1.22
N LYS A 72 5.33 -6.76 2.45
CA LYS A 72 4.72 -7.46 3.59
C LYS A 72 3.23 -7.67 3.39
N LEU A 73 2.53 -6.64 2.91
CA LEU A 73 1.10 -6.74 2.61
C LEU A 73 0.83 -7.78 1.54
N THR A 74 1.63 -7.82 0.49
CA THR A 74 1.52 -8.84 -0.56
C THR A 74 1.70 -10.24 0.00
N LYS A 75 2.69 -10.46 0.85
CA LYS A 75 2.93 -11.76 1.47
C LYS A 75 1.76 -12.21 2.34
N VAL A 76 1.21 -11.31 3.14
CA VAL A 76 0.04 -11.63 3.98
C VAL A 76 -1.15 -11.99 3.11
N ALA A 77 -1.42 -11.21 2.08
CA ALA A 77 -2.53 -11.46 1.16
C ALA A 77 -2.41 -12.83 0.47
N MET A 78 -1.24 -13.17 -0.02
CA MET A 78 -1.02 -14.43 -0.74
C MET A 78 -1.03 -15.66 0.17
N ARG A 79 -0.49 -15.54 1.39
CA ARG A 79 -0.32 -16.69 2.30
C ARG A 79 -1.57 -17.05 3.09
N THR A 80 -2.39 -16.07 3.41
CA THR A 80 -3.48 -16.27 4.38
C THR A 80 -4.82 -15.84 3.81
N VAL A 81 -4.98 -14.55 3.53
CA VAL A 81 -6.28 -13.95 3.26
C VAL A 81 -6.85 -14.41 1.93
N ASN A 82 -6.07 -14.35 0.86
CA ASN A 82 -6.55 -14.73 -0.47
C ASN A 82 -6.80 -16.23 -0.61
N ILE A 83 -6.01 -17.07 0.06
CA ILE A 83 -6.23 -18.52 0.10
C ILE A 83 -7.55 -18.82 0.80
N ASP A 84 -7.78 -18.24 1.97
CA ASP A 84 -9.00 -18.45 2.74
C ASP A 84 -10.24 -17.96 1.97
N ALA A 85 -10.14 -16.82 1.32
CA ALA A 85 -11.22 -16.29 0.49
C ALA A 85 -11.53 -17.23 -0.69
N THR A 86 -10.52 -17.79 -1.32
CA THR A 86 -10.67 -18.73 -2.42
C THR A 86 -11.32 -20.04 -1.95
N GLU A 87 -10.92 -20.57 -0.81
CA GLU A 87 -11.52 -21.78 -0.23
C GLU A 87 -13.00 -21.59 0.07
N ILE A 88 -13.38 -20.43 0.58
CA ILE A 88 -14.78 -20.11 0.88
C ILE A 88 -15.61 -20.03 -0.41
N GLU A 89 -15.04 -19.50 -1.48
CA GLU A 89 -15.73 -19.36 -2.77
C GLU A 89 -15.83 -20.69 -3.55
N ALA A 90 -14.91 -21.59 -3.29
CA ALA A 90 -14.88 -22.89 -3.96
C ALA A 90 -15.96 -23.84 -3.40
#